data_5016dc312fba51d08dd81b2499631378
#
_entry.id   5016dc312fba51d08dd81b2499631378
#
_cell.length_a   1.000
_cell.length_b   1.000
_cell.length_c   1.000
_cell.angle_alpha   90.00
_cell.angle_beta   90.00
_cell.angle_gamma   90.00
#
_symmetry.space_group_name_H-M   'P 1'
#
loop_
_entity.id
_entity.type
_entity.pdbx_description
1 polymer ?
#
loop_
_entity_poly.entity_id
_entity_poly.type
_entity_poly.pdbx_seq_one_letter_code
_entity_poly.pdbx_strand_id
1 'polypeptide(L)'
;MSIPDAATTANAVVDEVLSAVVADRRVLEEVTAGLLARGHVLLEDVPGTGKTLTARSFAVALGLEFSRIQFTPDLMPSDVTGSYVFDEDAGEFRFSPGPIFANVVLADEINRAPPKTQSALLEAMEEGQVTVDGETHELPDPFCVIATQNPVEYSRLGSVPARMVSGSPGSIARLVIAAGIVSSLTDSNRSSPAVRR
;
A
#
# COMPACT_ATOMS: atom_id res chain seq x y z
N MET A 1 21.02 -13.44 6.51
CA MET A 1 21.38 -12.00 6.41
C MET A 1 21.44 -11.44 7.83
N SER A 2 22.54 -10.78 8.20
CA SER A 2 22.66 -10.16 9.53
C SER A 2 21.88 -8.82 9.58
N ILE A 3 21.56 -8.32 10.81
CA ILE A 3 20.87 -7.01 10.94
C ILE A 3 21.67 -5.86 10.29
N PRO A 4 22.99 -5.78 10.42
CA PRO A 4 23.79 -4.77 9.69
C PRO A 4 23.67 -4.87 8.18
N ASP A 5 23.63 -6.09 7.63
CA ASP A 5 23.49 -6.29 6.18
C ASP A 5 22.10 -5.82 5.70
N ALA A 6 21.05 -6.10 6.48
CA ALA A 6 19.69 -5.67 6.17
C ALA A 6 19.58 -4.13 6.15
N ALA A 7 20.18 -3.45 7.13
CA ALA A 7 20.18 -1.98 7.19
C ALA A 7 20.96 -1.37 6.02
N THR A 8 22.08 -1.97 5.63
CA THR A 8 22.87 -1.52 4.47
C THR A 8 22.05 -1.66 3.18
N THR A 9 21.38 -2.79 2.98
CA THR A 9 20.52 -3.03 1.82
C THR A 9 19.36 -2.07 1.78
N ALA A 10 18.68 -1.84 2.93
CA ALA A 10 17.59 -0.89 3.02
C ALA A 10 18.02 0.54 2.64
N ASN A 11 19.17 0.99 3.14
CA ASN A 11 19.70 2.31 2.78
C ASN A 11 20.06 2.41 1.30
N ALA A 12 20.62 1.35 0.71
CA ALA A 12 20.91 1.31 -0.73
C ALA A 12 19.63 1.47 -1.58
N VAL A 13 18.53 0.83 -1.18
CA VAL A 13 17.21 1.00 -1.85
C VAL A 13 16.74 2.44 -1.74
N VAL A 14 16.82 3.05 -0.54
CA VAL A 14 16.43 4.46 -0.33
C VAL A 14 17.27 5.40 -1.20
N ASP A 15 18.58 5.18 -1.26
CA ASP A 15 19.50 5.99 -2.08
C ASP A 15 19.18 5.86 -3.57
N GLU A 16 18.88 4.66 -4.05
CA GLU A 16 18.47 4.42 -5.44
C GLU A 16 17.16 5.15 -5.76
N VAL A 17 16.16 5.06 -4.88
CA VAL A 17 14.90 5.79 -5.05
C VAL A 17 15.13 7.30 -5.05
N LEU A 18 15.97 7.84 -4.17
CA LEU A 18 16.32 9.27 -4.12
C LEU A 18 17.03 9.74 -5.40
N SER A 19 17.69 8.85 -6.12
CA SER A 19 18.30 9.21 -7.41
C SER A 19 17.25 9.55 -8.49
N ALA A 20 16.05 8.98 -8.36
CA ALA A 20 14.96 9.10 -9.33
C ALA A 20 13.87 10.10 -8.89
N VAL A 21 13.73 10.39 -7.60
CA VAL A 21 12.65 11.22 -7.06
C VAL A 21 13.17 12.26 -6.09
N VAL A 22 12.49 13.42 -6.03
CA VAL A 22 12.70 14.42 -4.98
C VAL A 22 11.69 14.14 -3.86
N ALA A 23 12.15 13.53 -2.77
CA ALA A 23 11.33 13.17 -1.62
C ALA A 23 12.12 13.32 -0.31
N ASP A 24 11.41 13.40 0.81
CA ASP A 24 12.06 13.35 2.12
C ASP A 24 12.58 11.93 2.37
N ARG A 25 13.90 11.83 2.71
CA ARG A 25 14.55 10.54 3.01
C ARG A 25 13.80 9.76 4.09
N ARG A 26 13.30 10.41 5.14
CA ARG A 26 12.59 9.75 6.23
C ARG A 26 11.34 9.03 5.75
N VAL A 27 10.59 9.66 4.85
CA VAL A 27 9.42 9.05 4.21
C VAL A 27 9.80 7.78 3.48
N LEU A 28 10.89 7.80 2.72
CA LEU A 28 11.36 6.64 1.99
C LEU A 28 11.87 5.53 2.93
N GLU A 29 12.52 5.89 4.02
CA GLU A 29 12.95 4.95 5.07
C GLU A 29 11.74 4.25 5.72
N GLU A 30 10.66 4.99 6.01
CA GLU A 30 9.43 4.44 6.58
C GLU A 30 8.69 3.54 5.58
N VAL A 31 8.59 3.94 4.31
CA VAL A 31 8.05 3.08 3.24
C VAL A 31 8.88 1.81 3.11
N THR A 32 10.23 1.93 3.11
CA THR A 32 11.14 0.78 3.07
C THR A 32 10.92 -0.14 4.26
N ALA A 33 10.75 0.41 5.46
CA ALA A 33 10.48 -0.38 6.66
C ALA A 33 9.14 -1.14 6.55
N GLY A 34 8.09 -0.51 6.01
CA GLY A 34 6.81 -1.15 5.72
C GLY A 34 6.95 -2.33 4.74
N LEU A 35 7.68 -2.13 3.64
CA LEU A 35 7.96 -3.17 2.65
C LEU A 35 8.75 -4.35 3.26
N LEU A 36 9.80 -4.06 4.03
CA LEU A 36 10.62 -5.09 4.67
C LEU A 36 9.85 -5.86 5.76
N ALA A 37 8.88 -5.22 6.41
CA ALA A 37 7.98 -5.85 7.37
C ALA A 37 6.88 -6.69 6.70
N ARG A 38 6.86 -6.81 5.36
CA ARG A 38 5.76 -7.42 4.58
C ARG A 38 4.41 -6.77 4.88
N GLY A 39 4.43 -5.48 5.16
CA GLY A 39 3.24 -4.69 5.45
C GLY A 39 2.79 -3.86 4.24
N HIS A 40 1.71 -3.14 4.44
CA HIS A 40 1.18 -2.20 3.47
C HIS A 40 1.33 -0.77 4.00
N VAL A 41 1.39 0.21 3.12
CA VAL A 41 1.68 1.60 3.46
C VAL A 41 0.51 2.49 3.06
N LEU A 42 0.06 3.37 3.95
CA LEU A 42 -0.91 4.41 3.63
C LEU A 42 -0.21 5.77 3.62
N LEU A 43 -0.27 6.44 2.48
CA LEU A 43 0.25 7.79 2.29
C LEU A 43 -0.91 8.80 2.31
N GLU A 44 -0.99 9.60 3.35
CA GLU A 44 -1.94 10.72 3.42
C GLU A 44 -1.21 12.01 3.01
N ASP A 45 -1.54 12.57 1.86
CA ASP A 45 -0.87 13.77 1.37
C ASP A 45 -1.68 14.52 0.30
N VAL A 46 -1.24 15.73 -0.02
CA VAL A 46 -1.81 16.60 -1.04
C VAL A 46 -1.54 16.05 -2.45
N PRO A 47 -2.44 16.23 -3.43
CA PRO A 47 -2.22 15.84 -4.83
C PRO A 47 -0.95 16.45 -5.43
N GLY A 48 -0.26 15.68 -6.28
CA GLY A 48 0.89 16.21 -7.05
C GLY A 48 2.27 16.05 -6.41
N THR A 49 2.40 15.31 -5.31
CA THR A 49 3.67 15.12 -4.56
C THR A 49 4.57 13.99 -5.08
N GLY A 50 4.31 13.46 -6.28
CA GLY A 50 5.18 12.44 -6.89
C GLY A 50 4.98 11.02 -6.36
N LYS A 51 3.87 10.72 -5.64
CA LYS A 51 3.59 9.39 -5.06
C LYS A 51 3.70 8.24 -6.05
N THR A 52 3.16 8.43 -7.27
CA THR A 52 3.24 7.41 -8.33
C THR A 52 4.68 7.13 -8.75
N LEU A 53 5.48 8.19 -8.89
CA LEU A 53 6.88 8.04 -9.25
C LEU A 53 7.65 7.36 -8.11
N THR A 54 7.40 7.74 -6.87
CA THR A 54 8.01 7.12 -5.68
C THR A 54 7.70 5.63 -5.59
N ALA A 55 6.40 5.24 -5.67
CA ALA A 55 5.99 3.83 -5.60
C ALA A 55 6.61 3.01 -6.74
N ARG A 56 6.63 3.56 -7.97
CA ARG A 56 7.26 2.91 -9.11
C ARG A 56 8.78 2.78 -8.95
N SER A 57 9.44 3.81 -8.41
CA SER A 57 10.89 3.77 -8.16
C SER A 57 11.27 2.70 -7.15
N PHE A 58 10.46 2.48 -6.11
CA PHE A 58 10.65 1.36 -5.19
C PHE A 58 10.55 0.01 -5.90
N ALA A 59 9.52 -0.20 -6.72
CA ALA A 59 9.37 -1.45 -7.46
C ALA A 59 10.59 -1.70 -8.37
N VAL A 60 11.04 -0.68 -9.10
CA VAL A 60 12.21 -0.77 -9.98
C VAL A 60 13.49 -1.06 -9.18
N ALA A 61 13.74 -0.33 -8.09
CA ALA A 61 14.92 -0.53 -7.23
C ALA A 61 14.98 -1.93 -6.61
N LEU A 62 13.83 -2.56 -6.39
CA LEU A 62 13.71 -3.91 -5.84
C LEU A 62 13.59 -5.00 -6.91
N GLY A 63 13.51 -4.65 -8.20
CA GLY A 63 13.30 -5.60 -9.28
C GLY A 63 11.92 -6.28 -9.25
N LEU A 64 10.90 -5.57 -8.77
CA LEU A 64 9.54 -6.05 -8.56
C LEU A 64 8.58 -5.50 -9.63
N GLU A 65 7.49 -6.21 -9.88
CA GLU A 65 6.42 -5.75 -10.76
C GLU A 65 5.59 -4.65 -10.09
N PHE A 66 5.25 -3.62 -10.87
CA PHE A 66 4.48 -2.46 -10.43
C PHE A 66 3.16 -2.36 -11.17
N SER A 67 2.08 -2.10 -10.42
CA SER A 67 0.78 -1.74 -10.97
C SER A 67 0.21 -0.51 -10.26
N ARG A 68 -0.65 0.23 -10.96
CA ARG A 68 -1.40 1.36 -10.40
C ARG A 68 -2.89 1.16 -10.61
N ILE A 69 -3.65 1.31 -9.56
CA ILE A 69 -5.11 1.30 -9.56
C ILE A 69 -5.59 2.67 -9.10
N GLN A 70 -6.27 3.40 -10.00
CA GLN A 70 -6.94 4.65 -9.65
C GLN A 70 -8.35 4.34 -9.16
N PHE A 71 -8.61 4.58 -7.89
CA PHE A 71 -9.92 4.33 -7.30
C PHE A 71 -10.91 5.43 -7.64
N THR A 72 -12.06 5.05 -8.18
CA THR A 72 -13.16 5.94 -8.58
C THR A 72 -14.49 5.41 -8.03
N PRO A 73 -15.54 6.25 -7.95
CA PRO A 73 -16.84 5.82 -7.39
C PRO A 73 -17.54 4.69 -8.18
N ASP A 74 -17.14 4.47 -9.41
CA ASP A 74 -17.71 3.46 -10.33
C ASP A 74 -16.82 2.20 -10.45
N LEU A 75 -15.62 2.18 -9.80
CA LEU A 75 -14.71 1.04 -9.86
C LEU A 75 -15.32 -0.20 -9.21
N MET A 76 -15.39 -1.29 -9.95
CA MET A 76 -15.91 -2.58 -9.48
C MET A 76 -14.81 -3.45 -8.87
N PRO A 77 -15.13 -4.38 -7.95
CA PRO A 77 -14.15 -5.35 -7.45
C PRO A 77 -13.42 -6.12 -8.56
N SER A 78 -14.13 -6.53 -9.60
CA SER A 78 -13.57 -7.24 -10.77
C SER A 78 -12.54 -6.42 -11.55
N ASP A 79 -12.64 -5.08 -11.53
CA ASP A 79 -11.65 -4.21 -12.17
C ASP A 79 -10.31 -4.24 -11.41
N VAL A 80 -10.34 -4.63 -10.13
CA VAL A 80 -9.16 -4.76 -9.26
C VAL A 80 -8.63 -6.20 -9.28
N THR A 81 -9.51 -7.19 -9.04
CA THR A 81 -9.13 -8.59 -8.86
C THR A 81 -9.05 -9.38 -10.15
N GLY A 82 -9.62 -8.88 -11.25
CA GLY A 82 -9.79 -9.64 -12.47
C GLY A 82 -11.11 -10.42 -12.51
N SER A 83 -11.31 -11.15 -13.59
CA SER A 83 -12.55 -11.90 -13.86
C SER A 83 -12.30 -13.05 -14.80
N TYR A 84 -13.24 -13.99 -14.87
CA TYR A 84 -13.24 -15.01 -15.91
C TYR A 84 -13.78 -14.45 -17.23
N VAL A 85 -13.02 -14.63 -18.31
CA VAL A 85 -13.36 -14.21 -19.65
C VAL A 85 -13.48 -15.45 -20.54
N PHE A 86 -14.50 -15.50 -21.40
CA PHE A 86 -14.63 -16.59 -22.36
C PHE A 86 -13.60 -16.45 -23.48
N ASP A 87 -12.75 -17.46 -23.61
CA ASP A 87 -11.78 -17.57 -24.70
C ASP A 87 -12.45 -18.31 -25.87
N GLU A 88 -12.78 -17.59 -26.93
CA GLU A 88 -13.46 -18.13 -28.11
C GLU A 88 -12.63 -19.18 -28.84
N ASP A 89 -11.30 -19.02 -28.87
CA ASP A 89 -10.40 -19.93 -29.57
C ASP A 89 -10.26 -21.27 -28.83
N ALA A 90 -10.24 -21.22 -27.50
CA ALA A 90 -10.18 -22.41 -26.65
C ALA A 90 -11.56 -22.98 -26.30
N GLY A 91 -12.63 -22.21 -26.43
CA GLY A 91 -14.00 -22.59 -26.07
C GLY A 91 -14.22 -22.77 -24.56
N GLU A 92 -13.43 -22.10 -23.73
CA GLU A 92 -13.46 -22.22 -22.27
C GLU A 92 -13.36 -20.85 -21.58
N PHE A 93 -13.79 -20.80 -20.31
CA PHE A 93 -13.54 -19.63 -19.48
C PHE A 93 -12.11 -19.65 -18.93
N ARG A 94 -11.41 -18.54 -19.06
CA ARG A 94 -10.08 -18.35 -18.48
C ARG A 94 -10.06 -17.16 -17.54
N PHE A 95 -9.33 -17.32 -16.44
CA PHE A 95 -9.10 -16.22 -15.53
C PHE A 95 -8.19 -15.17 -16.18
N SER A 96 -8.67 -13.93 -16.23
CA SER A 96 -7.91 -12.75 -16.63
C SER A 96 -7.55 -11.98 -15.37
N PRO A 97 -6.29 -12.03 -14.91
CA PRO A 97 -5.88 -11.37 -13.67
C PRO A 97 -6.04 -9.86 -13.78
N GLY A 98 -6.53 -9.25 -12.71
CA GLY A 98 -6.65 -7.80 -12.59
C GLY A 98 -5.31 -7.14 -12.19
N PRO A 99 -5.30 -5.80 -12.12
CA PRO A 99 -4.09 -5.04 -11.80
C PRO A 99 -3.54 -5.28 -10.39
N ILE A 100 -4.26 -5.98 -9.52
CA ILE A 100 -3.78 -6.36 -8.19
C ILE A 100 -2.67 -7.42 -8.24
N PHE A 101 -2.55 -8.17 -9.34
CA PHE A 101 -1.53 -9.21 -9.54
C PHE A 101 -0.18 -8.62 -9.91
N ALA A 102 0.35 -7.75 -9.03
CA ALA A 102 1.70 -7.21 -9.08
C ALA A 102 2.29 -7.19 -7.68
N ASN A 103 3.62 -7.16 -7.57
CA ASN A 103 4.31 -7.15 -6.27
C ASN A 103 4.07 -5.84 -5.51
N VAL A 104 4.11 -4.71 -6.21
CA VAL A 104 3.89 -3.37 -5.66
C VAL A 104 2.69 -2.74 -6.35
N VAL A 105 1.61 -2.57 -5.61
CA VAL A 105 0.37 -1.97 -6.11
C VAL A 105 0.18 -0.59 -5.49
N LEU A 106 0.14 0.45 -6.33
CA LEU A 106 -0.29 1.79 -5.90
C LEU A 106 -1.82 1.88 -6.00
N ALA A 107 -2.49 1.87 -4.86
CA ALA A 107 -3.93 2.11 -4.73
C ALA A 107 -4.19 3.61 -4.53
N ASP A 108 -4.42 4.33 -5.63
CA ASP A 108 -4.52 5.79 -5.61
C ASP A 108 -5.95 6.26 -5.33
N GLU A 109 -6.11 7.16 -4.35
CA GLU A 109 -7.40 7.71 -3.89
C GLU A 109 -8.41 6.64 -3.40
N ILE A 110 -7.93 5.70 -2.58
CA ILE A 110 -8.70 4.53 -2.14
C ILE A 110 -10.04 4.88 -1.47
N ASN A 111 -10.13 6.05 -0.82
CA ASN A 111 -11.34 6.54 -0.16
C ASN A 111 -12.48 6.90 -1.14
N ARG A 112 -12.22 6.96 -2.46
CA ARG A 112 -13.25 7.23 -3.49
C ARG A 112 -13.99 5.98 -3.95
N ALA A 113 -13.41 4.80 -3.74
CA ALA A 113 -14.03 3.55 -4.18
C ALA A 113 -15.29 3.19 -3.40
N PRO A 114 -16.23 2.44 -4.01
CA PRO A 114 -17.34 1.84 -3.29
C PRO A 114 -16.84 0.89 -2.18
N PRO A 115 -17.61 0.73 -1.07
CA PRO A 115 -17.20 -0.14 0.03
C PRO A 115 -16.88 -1.59 -0.37
N LYS A 116 -17.58 -2.13 -1.37
CA LYS A 116 -17.31 -3.49 -1.88
C LYS A 116 -15.92 -3.62 -2.50
N THR A 117 -15.51 -2.62 -3.27
CA THR A 117 -14.20 -2.59 -3.92
C THR A 117 -13.08 -2.38 -2.90
N GLN A 118 -13.32 -1.54 -1.88
CA GLN A 118 -12.40 -1.41 -0.75
C GLN A 118 -12.25 -2.74 0.02
N SER A 119 -13.36 -3.45 0.25
CA SER A 119 -13.33 -4.75 0.95
C SER A 119 -12.54 -5.81 0.18
N ALA A 120 -12.65 -5.86 -1.14
CA ALA A 120 -11.87 -6.79 -1.97
C ALA A 120 -10.35 -6.51 -1.89
N LEU A 121 -9.96 -5.22 -1.88
CA LEU A 121 -8.55 -4.87 -1.67
C LEU A 121 -8.07 -5.25 -0.27
N LEU A 122 -8.89 -5.03 0.77
CA LEU A 122 -8.55 -5.39 2.15
C LEU A 122 -8.37 -6.90 2.32
N GLU A 123 -9.25 -7.72 1.73
CA GLU A 123 -9.12 -9.18 1.73
C GLU A 123 -7.79 -9.59 1.10
N ALA A 124 -7.47 -9.04 -0.08
CA ALA A 124 -6.20 -9.29 -0.76
C ALA A 124 -4.97 -8.92 0.09
N MET A 125 -5.05 -7.80 0.82
CA MET A 125 -3.97 -7.34 1.71
C MET A 125 -3.82 -8.22 2.96
N GLU A 126 -4.94 -8.71 3.52
CA GLU A 126 -4.92 -9.54 4.73
C GLU A 126 -4.49 -10.98 4.44
N GLU A 127 -4.90 -11.54 3.30
CA GLU A 127 -4.77 -12.96 2.99
C GLU A 127 -3.71 -13.29 1.93
N GLY A 128 -3.20 -12.28 1.19
CA GLY A 128 -2.25 -12.49 0.09
C GLY A 128 -2.83 -13.25 -1.09
N GLN A 129 -4.16 -13.28 -1.22
CA GLN A 129 -4.90 -13.97 -2.26
C GLN A 129 -6.20 -13.25 -2.58
N VAL A 130 -6.83 -13.59 -3.70
CA VAL A 130 -8.16 -13.12 -4.07
C VAL A 130 -9.06 -14.31 -4.44
N THR A 131 -10.34 -14.21 -4.14
CA THR A 131 -11.34 -15.21 -4.53
C THR A 131 -12.24 -14.63 -5.62
N VAL A 132 -12.24 -15.27 -6.80
CA VAL A 132 -13.05 -14.87 -7.96
C VAL A 132 -13.88 -16.08 -8.40
N ASP A 133 -15.20 -15.92 -8.45
CA ASP A 133 -16.16 -16.96 -8.84
C ASP A 133 -15.99 -18.31 -8.07
N GLY A 134 -15.51 -18.22 -6.82
CA GLY A 134 -15.31 -19.38 -5.95
C GLY A 134 -13.93 -20.05 -6.09
N GLU A 135 -13.07 -19.57 -6.97
CA GLU A 135 -11.69 -20.02 -7.09
C GLU A 135 -10.74 -19.02 -6.45
N THR A 136 -9.72 -19.53 -5.74
CA THR A 136 -8.71 -18.73 -5.05
C THR A 136 -7.45 -18.62 -5.90
N HIS A 137 -6.96 -17.39 -6.06
CA HIS A 137 -5.76 -17.06 -6.80
C HIS A 137 -4.77 -16.37 -5.86
N GLU A 138 -3.58 -16.96 -5.71
CA GLU A 138 -2.50 -16.38 -4.89
C GLU A 138 -1.92 -15.13 -5.55
N LEU A 139 -1.61 -14.12 -4.74
CA LEU A 139 -0.92 -12.92 -5.18
C LEU A 139 0.61 -13.14 -5.19
N PRO A 140 1.38 -12.35 -5.97
CA PRO A 140 2.83 -12.44 -5.99
C PRO A 140 3.45 -12.24 -4.58
N ASP A 141 4.50 -13.00 -4.26
CA ASP A 141 5.28 -12.80 -3.01
C ASP A 141 6.66 -12.18 -3.35
N PRO A 142 7.03 -11.02 -2.81
CA PRO A 142 6.28 -10.19 -1.86
C PRO A 142 5.11 -9.43 -2.51
N PHE A 143 4.04 -9.20 -1.73
CA PHE A 143 2.90 -8.36 -2.12
C PHE A 143 2.80 -7.17 -1.18
N CYS A 144 2.81 -5.96 -1.74
CA CYS A 144 2.68 -4.73 -0.98
C CYS A 144 1.75 -3.74 -1.68
N VAL A 145 0.83 -3.18 -0.92
CA VAL A 145 -0.01 -2.07 -1.35
C VAL A 145 0.50 -0.77 -0.75
N ILE A 146 0.72 0.21 -1.61
CA ILE A 146 0.93 1.61 -1.23
C ILE A 146 -0.38 2.34 -1.54
N ALA A 147 -1.20 2.54 -0.53
CA ALA A 147 -2.47 3.25 -0.67
C ALA A 147 -2.27 4.75 -0.50
N THR A 148 -3.02 5.55 -1.27
CA THR A 148 -3.08 7.00 -1.08
C THR A 148 -4.50 7.44 -0.74
N GLN A 149 -4.62 8.48 0.06
CA GLN A 149 -5.88 9.18 0.27
C GLN A 149 -5.67 10.68 0.30
N ASN A 150 -6.68 11.42 -0.16
CA ASN A 150 -6.68 12.87 -0.10
C ASN A 150 -7.42 13.33 1.17
N PRO A 151 -6.74 13.98 2.13
CA PRO A 151 -7.36 14.40 3.39
C PRO A 151 -8.47 15.44 3.21
N VAL A 152 -8.46 16.21 2.11
CA VAL A 152 -9.47 17.26 1.85
C VAL A 152 -10.85 16.66 1.51
N GLU A 153 -10.89 15.44 0.97
CA GLU A 153 -12.14 14.73 0.66
C GLU A 153 -12.70 13.95 1.84
N TYR A 154 -11.94 13.83 2.93
CA TYR A 154 -12.29 13.09 4.14
C TYR A 154 -13.64 13.51 4.76
N SER A 155 -13.98 14.80 4.66
CA SER A 155 -15.24 15.36 5.21
C SER A 155 -16.46 15.08 4.33
N ARG A 156 -16.31 14.57 3.11
CA ARG A 156 -17.39 14.38 2.14
C ARG A 156 -17.71 12.93 1.81
N LEU A 157 -16.76 12.00 1.89
CA LEU A 157 -16.89 10.64 1.36
C LEU A 157 -16.78 9.51 2.41
N GLY A 158 -16.57 9.85 3.68
CA GLY A 158 -16.39 8.86 4.75
C GLY A 158 -14.93 8.51 5.02
N SER A 159 -14.70 7.85 6.15
CA SER A 159 -13.36 7.45 6.60
C SER A 159 -12.93 6.13 5.96
N VAL A 160 -11.62 5.98 5.71
CA VAL A 160 -11.02 4.66 5.47
C VAL A 160 -11.41 3.73 6.61
N PRO A 161 -11.82 2.48 6.33
CA PRO A 161 -12.20 1.53 7.37
C PRO A 161 -11.13 1.44 8.47
N ALA A 162 -11.55 1.44 9.74
CA ALA A 162 -10.64 1.37 10.88
C ALA A 162 -9.71 0.13 10.82
N ARG A 163 -10.12 -0.93 10.13
CA ARG A 163 -9.30 -2.13 9.88
C ARG A 163 -8.03 -1.86 9.07
N MET A 164 -8.00 -0.81 8.23
CA MET A 164 -6.78 -0.38 7.54
C MET A 164 -5.75 0.28 8.48
N VAL A 165 -6.15 0.57 9.70
CA VAL A 165 -5.36 1.35 10.67
C VAL A 165 -4.91 0.52 11.87
N SER A 166 -5.49 -0.69 12.11
CA SER A 166 -5.21 -1.53 13.27
C SER A 166 -4.25 -2.67 12.92
N GLY A 167 -3.12 -2.72 13.61
CA GLY A 167 -2.05 -3.68 13.37
C GLY A 167 -2.35 -5.12 13.79
N SER A 168 -2.21 -6.02 12.83
CA SER A 168 -1.86 -7.44 13.01
C SER A 168 -0.55 -7.71 12.26
N PRO A 169 0.20 -8.79 12.51
CA PRO A 169 1.38 -9.14 11.70
C PRO A 169 0.96 -9.25 10.23
N GLY A 170 1.45 -8.36 9.38
CA GLY A 170 0.93 -8.12 8.02
C GLY A 170 0.19 -6.77 7.90
N SER A 171 0.19 -5.96 8.93
CA SER A 171 -0.59 -4.74 9.03
C SER A 171 0.08 -3.51 8.44
N ILE A 172 -0.78 -2.62 8.00
CA ILE A 172 -0.49 -1.31 7.42
C ILE A 172 0.30 -0.45 8.40
N ALA A 173 1.52 -0.08 8.02
CA ALA A 173 2.19 1.03 8.66
C ALA A 173 1.41 2.31 8.28
N ARG A 174 0.82 2.98 9.26
CA ARG A 174 0.16 4.26 9.03
C ARG A 174 1.24 5.32 8.90
N LEU A 175 1.61 5.63 7.68
CA LEU A 175 2.43 6.78 7.37
C LEU A 175 1.50 7.95 7.05
N VAL A 176 1.20 8.76 8.06
CA VAL A 176 0.52 10.03 7.86
C VAL A 176 1.59 11.05 7.47
N ILE A 177 1.73 11.30 6.17
CA ILE A 177 2.53 12.42 5.68
C ILE A 177 1.59 13.56 5.38
N ALA A 178 1.38 14.42 6.36
CA ALA A 178 0.90 15.75 6.08
C ALA A 178 2.07 16.56 5.53
N ALA A 179 1.94 17.16 4.36
CA ALA A 179 2.93 18.11 3.84
C ALA A 179 3.19 19.20 4.91
N GLY A 180 4.38 19.16 5.52
CA GLY A 180 4.88 20.20 6.40
C GLY A 180 4.84 19.93 7.91
N ILE A 181 4.35 18.82 8.43
CA ILE A 181 4.40 18.53 9.87
C ILE A 181 4.87 17.09 10.11
N VAL A 182 6.17 16.94 10.32
CA VAL A 182 6.74 15.73 10.95
C VAL A 182 6.49 15.85 12.44
N SER A 183 5.36 15.38 12.94
CA SER A 183 5.17 15.18 14.37
C SER A 183 5.65 13.77 14.74
N SER A 184 6.80 13.75 15.37
CA SER A 184 7.51 12.65 16.00
C SER A 184 6.60 11.63 16.69
N LEU A 185 6.60 10.39 16.22
CA LEU A 185 6.13 9.22 16.97
C LEU A 185 7.22 8.68 17.92
N THR A 186 8.07 9.54 18.48
CA THR A 186 9.13 9.14 19.41
C THR A 186 8.92 9.61 20.86
N ASP A 187 7.70 10.02 21.26
CA ASP A 187 7.49 10.51 22.63
C ASP A 187 6.31 9.86 23.37
N SER A 188 6.27 8.54 23.42
CA SER A 188 5.39 7.84 24.39
C SER A 188 6.14 6.94 25.37
N ASN A 189 7.42 7.23 25.66
CA ASN A 189 8.11 6.52 26.74
C ASN A 189 9.00 7.43 27.58
N ARG A 190 8.39 8.51 28.15
CA ARG A 190 9.01 9.22 29.27
C ARG A 190 7.98 9.64 30.29
N SER A 191 8.05 8.90 31.41
CA SER A 191 7.83 9.36 32.77
C SER A 191 6.43 9.79 33.20
N SER A 192 5.71 8.85 33.80
CA SER A 192 4.85 9.17 34.96
C SER A 192 5.68 9.78 36.06
N PRO A 193 5.37 10.97 36.57
CA PRO A 193 5.87 11.38 37.86
C PRO A 193 4.96 10.80 38.96
N ALA A 194 5.58 10.10 39.89
CA ALA A 194 4.97 9.65 41.12
C ALA A 194 4.34 10.83 41.88
N VAL A 195 3.04 10.74 42.09
CA VAL A 195 2.38 11.56 43.11
C VAL A 195 2.70 10.95 44.47
N ARG A 196 3.51 11.63 45.27
CA ARG A 196 3.61 11.44 46.72
C ARG A 196 2.74 12.47 47.41
N ARG A 197 1.91 11.97 48.26
CA ARG A 197 1.14 12.54 49.40
C ARG A 197 -0.14 13.24 49.03
#